data_e83ccab959658a7d7d1cbe8a64638c84
#
_entry.id   e83ccab959658a7d7d1cbe8a64638c84
#
_cell.length_a   1.000
_cell.length_b   1.000
_cell.length_c   1.000
_cell.angle_alpha   90.00
_cell.angle_beta   90.00
_cell.angle_gamma   90.00
#
_symmetry.space_group_name_H-M   'P 1'
#
loop_
_entity.id
_entity.type
_entity.pdbx_description
1 polymer ?
#
loop_
_entity_poly.entity_id
_entity_poly.type
_entity_poly.pdbx_seq_one_letter_code
_entity_poly.pdbx_strand_id
1 'polypeptide(L)'
;MSWKLCPKCEINYIDDNQVICNVCANIMGQTNNAAEKPIIKHKEFNIFMVFQGKEYYSELKYGYISAPYKDAGGKSPSHWTMLENVKPGDVIFHGLSQCISAISVATSQCFTSTMRNGITEGRRVNCSPVLIKHTIATSECLDVILETCTKYKYQPFDKNGNGRQGYLFDLNDKLAGAFTRVLAQKNPDLLRKIPQLAIMLNY
;
A
#
# COMPACT_ATOMS: atom_id res chain seq x y z
N MET A 1 -3.92 -33.98 3.92
CA MET A 1 -4.76 -32.82 4.32
C MET A 1 -5.08 -32.07 3.04
N SER A 2 -6.33 -31.96 2.69
CA SER A 2 -6.73 -31.14 1.55
C SER A 2 -7.04 -29.72 2.02
N TRP A 3 -6.82 -28.76 1.17
CA TRP A 3 -7.07 -27.34 1.41
C TRP A 3 -8.06 -26.85 0.37
N LYS A 4 -9.07 -26.10 0.80
CA LYS A 4 -10.06 -25.49 -0.08
C LYS A 4 -10.12 -23.99 0.17
N LEU A 5 -10.58 -23.22 -0.81
CA LEU A 5 -10.82 -21.79 -0.61
C LEU A 5 -11.99 -21.57 0.35
N CYS A 6 -11.88 -20.56 1.19
CA CYS A 6 -12.96 -20.15 2.07
C CYS A 6 -14.18 -19.73 1.21
N PRO A 7 -15.36 -20.36 1.38
CA PRO A 7 -16.52 -20.09 0.53
C PRO A 7 -17.12 -18.68 0.73
N LYS A 8 -16.65 -17.96 1.76
CA LYS A 8 -17.16 -16.62 2.07
C LYS A 8 -16.34 -15.51 1.43
N CYS A 9 -15.03 -15.62 1.37
CA CYS A 9 -14.16 -14.58 0.79
C CYS A 9 -13.42 -15.03 -0.46
N GLU A 10 -13.38 -16.33 -0.73
CA GLU A 10 -12.66 -16.95 -1.87
C GLU A 10 -11.16 -16.55 -1.93
N ILE A 11 -10.62 -16.07 -0.81
CA ILE A 11 -9.24 -15.57 -0.70
C ILE A 11 -8.37 -16.49 0.15
N ASN A 12 -8.89 -16.89 1.32
CA ASN A 12 -8.12 -17.67 2.28
C ASN A 12 -8.37 -19.16 2.10
N TYR A 13 -7.30 -19.96 2.18
CA TYR A 13 -7.42 -21.41 2.24
C TYR A 13 -7.82 -21.84 3.66
N ILE A 14 -8.68 -22.84 3.74
CA ILE A 14 -9.14 -23.50 4.96
C ILE A 14 -8.93 -25.00 4.86
N ASP A 15 -8.72 -25.67 5.97
CA ASP A 15 -8.69 -27.13 6.01
C ASP A 15 -10.11 -27.73 5.91
N ASP A 16 -10.19 -29.05 5.73
CA ASP A 16 -11.49 -29.74 5.55
C ASP A 16 -12.42 -29.61 6.75
N ASN A 17 -11.91 -29.30 7.93
CA ASN A 17 -12.68 -29.18 9.17
C ASN A 17 -13.22 -27.74 9.40
N GLN A 18 -12.76 -26.78 8.61
CA GLN A 18 -13.19 -25.39 8.71
C GLN A 18 -14.32 -25.09 7.74
N VAL A 19 -15.36 -24.38 8.22
CA VAL A 19 -16.47 -23.92 7.38
C VAL A 19 -16.12 -22.62 6.66
N ILE A 20 -15.43 -21.72 7.35
CA ILE A 20 -14.97 -20.42 6.84
C ILE A 20 -13.59 -20.12 7.44
N CYS A 21 -12.81 -19.25 6.79
CA CYS A 21 -11.52 -18.86 7.34
C CYS A 21 -11.67 -17.99 8.60
N ASN A 22 -10.64 -17.97 9.43
CA ASN A 22 -10.64 -17.21 10.68
C ASN A 22 -10.93 -15.70 10.48
N VAL A 23 -10.50 -15.13 9.36
CA VAL A 23 -10.80 -13.73 9.02
C VAL A 23 -12.31 -13.54 8.82
N CYS A 24 -12.95 -14.42 8.02
CA CYS A 24 -14.40 -14.36 7.81
C CYS A 24 -15.18 -14.70 9.08
N ALA A 25 -14.72 -15.67 9.87
CA ALA A 25 -15.34 -16.01 11.15
C ALA A 25 -15.34 -14.80 12.10
N ASN A 26 -14.22 -14.10 12.21
CA ASN A 26 -14.11 -12.90 13.04
C ASN A 26 -15.01 -11.76 12.55
N ILE A 27 -15.12 -11.56 11.22
CA ILE A 27 -16.01 -10.54 10.64
C ILE A 27 -17.48 -10.87 10.87
N MET A 28 -17.86 -12.15 10.85
CA MET A 28 -19.25 -12.59 10.99
C MET A 28 -19.69 -12.81 12.44
N GLY A 29 -18.81 -12.65 13.43
CA GLY A 29 -19.15 -12.86 14.85
C GLY A 29 -19.52 -14.31 15.17
N GLN A 30 -19.15 -15.27 14.32
CA GLN A 30 -19.37 -16.69 14.55
C GLN A 30 -18.24 -17.29 15.38
N THR A 31 -18.14 -16.90 16.65
CA THR A 31 -17.46 -17.69 17.66
C THR A 31 -18.51 -18.30 18.58
N ASN A 32 -18.50 -19.62 18.70
CA ASN A 32 -19.32 -20.37 19.66
C ASN A 32 -18.93 -20.13 21.11
N ASN A 33 -18.51 -18.91 21.48
CA ASN A 33 -18.32 -18.52 22.88
C ASN A 33 -18.57 -17.03 23.05
N ALA A 34 -19.25 -16.72 24.14
CA ALA A 34 -19.77 -15.42 24.57
C ALA A 34 -18.96 -14.19 24.12
N ALA A 35 -19.64 -13.36 23.36
CA ALA A 35 -19.59 -11.90 23.30
C ALA A 35 -18.26 -11.20 23.67
N GLU A 36 -17.23 -11.33 22.87
CA GLU A 36 -16.32 -10.21 22.65
C GLU A 36 -16.68 -9.59 21.30
N LYS A 37 -17.11 -8.30 21.35
CA LYS A 37 -17.25 -7.48 20.13
C LYS A 37 -15.93 -7.57 19.37
N PRO A 38 -15.95 -7.74 18.03
CA PRO A 38 -14.72 -7.74 17.25
C PRO A 38 -13.96 -6.45 17.59
N ILE A 39 -12.77 -6.59 18.16
CA ILE A 39 -11.85 -5.49 18.36
C ILE A 39 -11.46 -5.08 16.93
N ILE A 40 -12.10 -4.04 16.40
CA ILE A 40 -11.62 -3.36 15.20
C ILE A 40 -10.25 -2.84 15.60
N LYS A 41 -9.20 -3.54 15.18
CA LYS A 41 -7.83 -3.04 15.38
C LYS A 41 -7.76 -1.70 14.67
N HIS A 42 -7.66 -0.63 15.45
CA HIS A 42 -7.44 0.69 14.90
C HIS A 42 -6.16 0.64 14.08
N LYS A 43 -6.22 1.23 12.91
CA LYS A 43 -5.06 1.38 12.04
C LYS A 43 -4.04 2.30 12.74
N GLU A 44 -2.88 1.78 13.06
CA GLU A 44 -1.78 2.52 13.69
C GLU A 44 -0.70 2.96 12.68
N PHE A 45 -0.97 2.86 11.38
CA PHE A 45 -0.04 3.19 10.31
C PHE A 45 -0.73 4.04 9.24
N ASN A 46 0.06 4.83 8.52
CA ASN A 46 -0.38 5.57 7.35
C ASN A 46 -0.18 4.74 6.09
N ILE A 47 -0.83 5.16 5.01
CA ILE A 47 -0.69 4.52 3.72
C ILE A 47 -0.33 5.57 2.69
N PHE A 48 0.66 5.25 1.90
CA PHE A 48 1.15 6.12 0.85
C PHE A 48 1.14 5.42 -0.50
N MET A 49 1.14 6.21 -1.55
CA MET A 49 1.42 5.77 -2.92
C MET A 49 2.59 6.55 -3.46
N VAL A 50 3.62 5.83 -3.93
CA VAL A 50 4.77 6.40 -4.60
C VAL A 50 4.70 6.12 -6.09
N PHE A 51 4.82 7.16 -6.92
CA PHE A 51 4.99 7.01 -8.37
C PHE A 51 6.45 7.13 -8.72
N GLN A 52 7.02 6.05 -9.22
CA GLN A 52 8.43 5.95 -9.53
C GLN A 52 8.62 5.80 -11.04
N GLY A 53 9.63 6.49 -11.55
CA GLY A 53 10.05 6.37 -12.93
C GLY A 53 11.36 5.57 -13.03
N LYS A 54 12.42 6.22 -13.49
CA LYS A 54 13.74 5.61 -13.73
C LYS A 54 14.37 4.98 -12.48
N GLU A 55 14.06 5.50 -11.29
CA GLU A 55 14.64 5.04 -10.02
C GLU A 55 13.92 3.81 -9.42
N TYR A 56 12.80 3.38 -9.98
CA TYR A 56 11.98 2.29 -9.45
C TYR A 56 12.81 1.05 -9.10
N TYR A 57 13.56 0.51 -10.06
CA TYR A 57 14.31 -0.72 -9.84
C TYR A 57 15.44 -0.57 -8.82
N SER A 58 16.09 0.58 -8.79
CA SER A 58 17.16 0.85 -7.84
C SER A 58 16.62 1.05 -6.44
N GLU A 59 15.55 1.81 -6.27
CA GLU A 59 14.93 2.04 -4.98
C GLU A 59 14.40 0.74 -4.37
N LEU A 60 13.73 -0.11 -5.16
CA LEU A 60 13.30 -1.43 -4.69
C LEU A 60 14.48 -2.34 -4.35
N LYS A 61 15.50 -2.39 -5.21
CA LYS A 61 16.69 -3.24 -4.98
C LYS A 61 17.39 -2.91 -3.67
N TYR A 62 17.50 -1.63 -3.36
CA TYR A 62 18.21 -1.16 -2.17
C TYR A 62 17.30 -0.86 -0.98
N GLY A 63 15.99 -1.07 -1.12
CA GLY A 63 15.02 -0.98 -0.03
C GLY A 63 14.85 0.44 0.52
N TYR A 64 14.62 1.42 -0.34
CA TYR A 64 14.33 2.79 0.09
C TYR A 64 13.41 3.52 -0.90
N ILE A 65 12.87 4.66 -0.46
CA ILE A 65 12.30 5.71 -1.31
C ILE A 65 13.02 7.02 -0.99
N SER A 66 13.21 7.89 -2.01
CA SER A 66 13.99 9.11 -1.82
C SER A 66 13.60 10.24 -2.76
N ALA A 67 13.75 11.48 -2.30
CA ALA A 67 13.56 12.66 -3.12
C ALA A 67 14.57 13.76 -2.74
N PRO A 68 15.02 14.59 -3.70
CA PRO A 68 15.90 15.72 -3.40
C PRO A 68 15.22 16.72 -2.46
N TYR A 69 16.01 17.53 -1.75
CA TYR A 69 15.44 18.64 -0.97
C TYR A 69 14.80 19.69 -1.84
N LYS A 70 15.40 19.97 -3.00
CA LYS A 70 14.98 21.03 -3.94
C LYS A 70 14.98 20.53 -5.37
N ASP A 71 14.06 21.02 -6.16
CA ASP A 71 14.06 20.86 -7.62
C ASP A 71 15.11 21.76 -8.28
N ALA A 72 15.22 21.69 -9.61
CA ALA A 72 16.15 22.52 -10.38
C ALA A 72 15.87 24.02 -10.25
N GLY A 73 14.65 24.42 -9.87
CA GLY A 73 14.24 25.80 -9.60
C GLY A 73 14.42 26.23 -8.15
N GLY A 74 15.03 25.40 -7.29
CA GLY A 74 15.26 25.69 -5.88
C GLY A 74 14.04 25.53 -4.98
N LYS A 75 12.91 25.02 -5.50
CA LYS A 75 11.66 24.78 -4.75
C LYS A 75 11.66 23.38 -4.13
N SER A 76 10.92 23.24 -3.03
CA SER A 76 10.67 21.96 -2.36
C SER A 76 9.23 21.53 -2.60
N PRO A 77 8.96 20.69 -3.61
CA PRO A 77 7.60 20.25 -3.93
C PRO A 77 6.97 19.47 -2.78
N SER A 78 5.66 19.64 -2.55
CA SER A 78 4.94 18.99 -1.44
C SER A 78 4.99 17.46 -1.52
N HIS A 79 4.97 16.88 -2.73
CA HIS A 79 5.09 15.44 -2.91
C HIS A 79 6.50 14.88 -2.63
N TRP A 80 7.52 15.73 -2.43
CA TRP A 80 8.84 15.36 -1.92
C TRP A 80 8.94 15.54 -0.41
N THR A 81 8.33 16.62 0.13
CA THR A 81 8.31 16.84 1.59
C THR A 81 7.40 15.85 2.31
N MET A 82 6.48 15.19 1.59
CA MET A 82 5.62 14.12 2.12
C MET A 82 6.43 12.96 2.74
N LEU A 83 7.67 12.73 2.30
CA LEU A 83 8.58 11.75 2.90
C LEU A 83 8.81 11.98 4.39
N GLU A 84 8.74 13.23 4.86
CA GLU A 84 8.92 13.59 6.28
C GLU A 84 7.78 13.10 7.18
N ASN A 85 6.62 12.76 6.58
CA ASN A 85 5.46 12.23 7.31
C ASN A 85 5.51 10.70 7.46
N VAL A 86 6.39 10.02 6.72
CA VAL A 86 6.49 8.56 6.75
C VAL A 86 7.15 8.10 8.04
N LYS A 87 6.55 7.09 8.68
CA LYS A 87 7.01 6.48 9.94
C LYS A 87 7.24 4.98 9.76
N PRO A 88 8.08 4.36 10.58
CA PRO A 88 8.21 2.91 10.60
C PRO A 88 6.85 2.23 10.77
N GLY A 89 6.58 1.21 9.95
CA GLY A 89 5.31 0.49 9.92
C GLY A 89 4.31 1.01 8.88
N ASP A 90 4.51 2.20 8.32
CA ASP A 90 3.67 2.74 7.25
C ASP A 90 3.78 1.89 5.97
N VAL A 91 2.69 1.79 5.24
CA VAL A 91 2.59 0.98 4.02
C VAL A 91 2.69 1.88 2.79
N ILE A 92 3.51 1.48 1.82
CA ILE A 92 3.77 2.24 0.61
C ILE A 92 3.46 1.37 -0.61
N PHE A 93 2.47 1.75 -1.40
CA PHE A 93 2.15 1.14 -2.69
C PHE A 93 3.03 1.76 -3.78
N HIS A 94 3.68 0.93 -4.57
CA HIS A 94 4.57 1.39 -5.66
C HIS A 94 3.86 1.35 -7.00
N GLY A 95 3.63 2.52 -7.57
CA GLY A 95 3.04 2.72 -8.88
C GLY A 95 4.09 2.86 -9.97
N LEU A 96 4.02 2.02 -11.00
CA LEU A 96 4.84 2.09 -12.21
C LEU A 96 3.97 1.81 -13.43
N SER A 97 4.01 2.70 -14.42
CA SER A 97 3.28 2.51 -15.70
C SER A 97 1.80 2.15 -15.51
N GLN A 98 1.11 2.87 -14.64
CA GLN A 98 -0.31 2.67 -14.29
C GLN A 98 -0.62 1.30 -13.64
N CYS A 99 0.38 0.63 -13.11
CA CYS A 99 0.20 -0.61 -12.35
C CYS A 99 0.76 -0.45 -10.94
N ILE A 100 0.19 -1.21 -9.99
CA ILE A 100 0.82 -1.44 -8.70
C ILE A 100 1.67 -2.69 -8.81
N SER A 101 2.97 -2.54 -8.59
CA SER A 101 3.98 -3.56 -8.90
C SER A 101 4.80 -4.02 -7.70
N ALA A 102 4.75 -3.27 -6.60
CA ALA A 102 5.35 -3.64 -5.33
C ALA A 102 4.61 -2.96 -4.17
N ILE A 103 4.79 -3.48 -2.97
CA ILE A 103 4.38 -2.83 -1.73
C ILE A 103 5.56 -2.89 -0.77
N SER A 104 5.84 -1.79 -0.09
CA SER A 104 6.85 -1.72 0.96
C SER A 104 6.23 -1.40 2.31
N VAL A 105 6.92 -1.84 3.37
CA VAL A 105 6.71 -1.33 4.72
C VAL A 105 7.90 -0.45 5.08
N ALA A 106 7.65 0.78 5.50
CA ALA A 106 8.69 1.68 5.95
C ALA A 106 9.39 1.13 7.20
N THR A 107 10.72 1.17 7.24
CA THR A 107 11.53 0.66 8.35
C THR A 107 12.28 1.77 9.10
N SER A 108 12.27 2.98 8.57
CA SER A 108 12.82 4.16 9.23
C SER A 108 11.90 5.36 9.12
N GLN A 109 12.14 6.37 9.95
CA GLN A 109 11.71 7.73 9.67
C GLN A 109 12.52 8.32 8.52
N CYS A 110 12.05 9.45 7.99
CA CYS A 110 12.79 10.21 6.99
C CYS A 110 14.11 10.76 7.59
N PHE A 111 15.19 10.66 6.83
CA PHE A 111 16.50 11.20 7.18
C PHE A 111 17.20 11.79 5.96
N THR A 112 18.20 12.63 6.21
CA THR A 112 19.06 13.19 5.17
C THR A 112 20.01 12.14 4.61
N SER A 113 20.07 12.03 3.30
CA SER A 113 21.00 11.11 2.62
C SER A 113 21.49 11.73 1.33
N THR A 114 22.69 11.38 0.93
CA THR A 114 23.21 11.73 -0.39
C THR A 114 22.41 10.97 -1.44
N MET A 115 21.91 11.69 -2.44
CA MET A 115 21.19 11.11 -3.57
C MET A 115 22.12 10.29 -4.45
N ARG A 116 21.55 9.45 -5.30
CA ARG A 116 22.31 8.53 -6.16
C ARG A 116 23.33 9.21 -7.08
N ASN A 117 23.14 10.47 -7.41
CA ASN A 117 24.12 11.25 -8.19
C ASN A 117 25.42 11.55 -7.42
N GLY A 118 25.48 11.22 -6.13
CA GLY A 118 26.64 11.42 -5.27
C GLY A 118 26.95 12.87 -4.87
N ILE A 119 26.11 13.83 -5.31
CA ILE A 119 26.36 15.28 -5.16
C ILE A 119 25.25 15.93 -4.35
N THR A 120 24.00 15.59 -4.62
CA THR A 120 22.83 16.25 -4.04
C THR A 120 22.40 15.54 -2.77
N GLU A 121 22.12 16.27 -1.72
CA GLU A 121 21.42 15.76 -0.54
C GLU A 121 19.91 15.74 -0.73
N GLY A 122 19.27 14.81 -0.06
CA GLY A 122 17.82 14.66 -0.13
C GLY A 122 17.25 13.88 1.05
N ARG A 123 15.96 13.70 1.01
CA ARG A 123 15.15 12.91 1.95
C ARG A 123 15.21 11.45 1.57
N ARG A 124 15.35 10.59 2.55
CA ARG A 124 15.30 9.13 2.36
C ARG A 124 14.51 8.48 3.47
N VAL A 125 13.72 7.46 3.10
CA VAL A 125 13.07 6.52 4.01
C VAL A 125 13.49 5.11 3.60
N ASN A 126 14.01 4.32 4.53
CA ASN A 126 14.30 2.92 4.29
C ASN A 126 13.01 2.09 4.36
N CYS A 127 12.91 1.09 3.50
CA CYS A 127 11.72 0.28 3.32
C CYS A 127 12.10 -1.20 3.18
N SER A 128 11.14 -2.07 3.51
CA SER A 128 11.20 -3.51 3.23
C SER A 128 10.25 -3.80 2.06
N PRO A 129 10.73 -3.90 0.81
CA PRO A 129 9.89 -4.11 -0.35
C PRO A 129 9.48 -5.56 -0.52
N VAL A 130 8.22 -5.76 -0.93
CA VAL A 130 7.66 -7.03 -1.38
C VAL A 130 7.23 -6.85 -2.84
N LEU A 131 7.93 -7.53 -3.74
CA LEU A 131 7.56 -7.56 -5.15
C LEU A 131 6.26 -8.34 -5.35
N ILE A 132 5.38 -7.80 -6.17
CA ILE A 132 4.10 -8.41 -6.51
C ILE A 132 4.29 -9.27 -7.76
N LYS A 133 3.96 -10.57 -7.65
CA LYS A 133 4.08 -11.50 -8.76
C LYS A 133 3.07 -11.19 -9.87
N HIS A 134 1.83 -10.89 -9.48
CA HIS A 134 0.74 -10.53 -10.39
C HIS A 134 0.31 -9.09 -10.10
N THR A 135 0.86 -8.16 -10.86
CA THR A 135 0.55 -6.73 -10.75
C THR A 135 -0.92 -6.48 -11.06
N ILE A 136 -1.44 -5.37 -10.57
CA ILE A 136 -2.78 -4.88 -10.92
C ILE A 136 -2.68 -3.54 -11.64
N ALA A 137 -3.48 -3.35 -12.68
CA ALA A 137 -3.65 -2.05 -13.28
C ALA A 137 -4.49 -1.16 -12.32
N THR A 138 -4.15 0.11 -12.21
CA THR A 138 -4.94 1.06 -11.39
C THR A 138 -6.38 1.15 -11.87
N SER A 139 -6.61 0.95 -13.18
CA SER A 139 -7.94 0.90 -13.78
C SER A 139 -8.83 -0.23 -13.26
N GLU A 140 -8.29 -1.28 -12.66
CA GLU A 140 -9.10 -2.33 -12.01
C GLU A 140 -9.84 -1.81 -10.75
N CYS A 141 -9.47 -0.63 -10.24
CA CYS A 141 -10.13 0.05 -9.15
C CYS A 141 -10.62 1.45 -9.55
N LEU A 142 -10.91 1.68 -10.85
CA LEU A 142 -11.24 2.99 -11.39
C LEU A 142 -12.42 3.65 -10.68
N ASP A 143 -13.48 2.90 -10.42
CA ASP A 143 -14.69 3.43 -9.75
C ASP A 143 -14.34 4.02 -8.36
N VAL A 144 -13.52 3.30 -7.58
CA VAL A 144 -13.08 3.78 -6.26
C VAL A 144 -12.12 4.96 -6.38
N ILE A 145 -11.25 4.97 -7.39
CA ILE A 145 -10.36 6.11 -7.68
C ILE A 145 -11.20 7.35 -7.96
N LEU A 146 -12.18 7.27 -8.86
CA LEU A 146 -13.03 8.39 -9.24
C LEU A 146 -13.88 8.89 -8.07
N GLU A 147 -14.36 7.98 -7.23
CA GLU A 147 -15.14 8.34 -6.04
C GLU A 147 -14.28 9.08 -4.98
N THR A 148 -13.03 8.63 -4.77
CA THR A 148 -12.23 9.06 -3.63
C THR A 148 -11.22 10.15 -3.96
N CYS A 149 -10.64 10.13 -5.16
CA CYS A 149 -9.52 11.02 -5.52
C CYS A 149 -9.92 12.33 -6.21
N THR A 150 -11.20 12.51 -6.53
CA THR A 150 -11.67 13.76 -7.18
C THR A 150 -11.87 14.92 -6.21
N LYS A 151 -11.96 14.64 -4.90
CA LYS A 151 -12.37 15.61 -3.88
C LYS A 151 -11.23 16.42 -3.29
N TYR A 152 -9.97 16.02 -3.46
CA TYR A 152 -8.82 16.62 -2.78
C TYR A 152 -7.68 16.97 -3.74
N LYS A 153 -7.03 18.11 -3.49
CA LYS A 153 -5.98 18.68 -4.37
C LYS A 153 -4.73 17.81 -4.47
N TYR A 154 -4.37 17.09 -3.42
CA TYR A 154 -3.10 16.34 -3.30
C TYR A 154 -3.28 14.82 -3.31
N GLN A 155 -4.27 14.33 -4.06
CA GLN A 155 -4.52 12.90 -4.22
C GLN A 155 -3.63 12.31 -5.33
N PRO A 156 -3.32 11.00 -5.28
CA PRO A 156 -2.43 10.36 -6.26
C PRO A 156 -3.01 10.30 -7.68
N PHE A 157 -4.32 10.41 -7.85
CA PHE A 157 -4.98 10.33 -9.15
C PHE A 157 -5.74 11.61 -9.50
N ASP A 158 -5.88 11.87 -10.79
CA ASP A 158 -6.69 12.97 -11.32
C ASP A 158 -8.17 12.56 -11.48
N LYS A 159 -8.99 13.48 -11.97
CA LYS A 159 -10.43 13.27 -12.22
C LYS A 159 -10.75 12.21 -13.27
N ASN A 160 -9.78 11.79 -14.06
CA ASN A 160 -9.92 10.76 -15.09
C ASN A 160 -9.35 9.41 -14.62
N GLY A 161 -8.83 9.34 -13.38
CA GLY A 161 -8.19 8.14 -12.84
C GLY A 161 -6.73 7.96 -13.24
N ASN A 162 -6.12 8.95 -13.92
CA ASN A 162 -4.71 8.88 -14.26
C ASN A 162 -3.85 9.26 -13.05
N GLY A 163 -2.71 8.59 -12.89
CA GLY A 163 -1.72 8.97 -11.89
C GLY A 163 -1.23 10.40 -12.10
N ARG A 164 -1.24 11.20 -11.03
CA ARG A 164 -0.72 12.57 -11.09
C ARG A 164 0.79 12.59 -11.17
N GLN A 165 1.31 13.62 -11.83
CA GLN A 165 2.74 13.89 -11.77
C GLN A 165 3.12 14.31 -10.36
N GLY A 166 3.98 13.51 -9.74
CA GLY A 166 4.47 13.68 -8.37
C GLY A 166 5.18 12.42 -7.91
N TYR A 167 5.67 12.42 -6.68
CA TYR A 167 6.47 11.31 -6.16
C TYR A 167 5.71 10.51 -5.09
N LEU A 168 5.42 11.11 -3.93
CA LEU A 168 4.74 10.45 -2.81
C LEU A 168 3.44 11.18 -2.47
N PHE A 169 2.38 10.42 -2.26
CA PHE A 169 1.04 10.91 -1.94
C PHE A 169 0.45 10.10 -0.80
N ASP A 170 -0.36 10.76 0.04
CA ASP A 170 -1.26 10.03 0.95
C ASP A 170 -2.24 9.19 0.13
N LEU A 171 -2.47 7.95 0.57
CA LEU A 171 -3.48 7.08 -0.02
C LEU A 171 -4.62 6.88 1.00
N ASN A 172 -5.85 7.26 0.61
CA ASN A 172 -6.99 7.09 1.50
C ASN A 172 -7.33 5.61 1.73
N ASP A 173 -7.91 5.32 2.89
CA ASP A 173 -8.15 3.95 3.36
C ASP A 173 -9.07 3.16 2.42
N LYS A 174 -10.11 3.79 1.86
CA LYS A 174 -11.05 3.13 0.95
C LYS A 174 -10.36 2.66 -0.33
N LEU A 175 -9.52 3.51 -0.92
CA LEU A 175 -8.78 3.16 -2.13
C LEU A 175 -7.69 2.12 -1.83
N ALA A 176 -6.98 2.26 -0.70
CA ALA A 176 -6.01 1.27 -0.26
C ALA A 176 -6.66 -0.10 -0.01
N GLY A 177 -7.86 -0.12 0.57
CA GLY A 177 -8.66 -1.34 0.73
C GLY A 177 -9.06 -1.95 -0.61
N ALA A 178 -9.49 -1.14 -1.59
CA ALA A 178 -9.81 -1.62 -2.93
C ALA A 178 -8.60 -2.26 -3.63
N PHE A 179 -7.45 -1.57 -3.63
CA PHE A 179 -6.21 -2.13 -4.15
C PHE A 179 -5.81 -3.42 -3.44
N THR A 180 -5.92 -3.45 -2.12
CA THR A 180 -5.57 -4.63 -1.33
C THR A 180 -6.44 -5.83 -1.68
N ARG A 181 -7.76 -5.65 -1.87
CA ARG A 181 -8.68 -6.74 -2.28
C ARG A 181 -8.27 -7.36 -3.60
N VAL A 182 -8.05 -6.54 -4.63
CA VAL A 182 -7.66 -7.05 -5.96
C VAL A 182 -6.27 -7.70 -5.92
N LEU A 183 -5.32 -7.09 -5.22
CA LEU A 183 -3.97 -7.64 -5.07
C LEU A 183 -3.95 -8.98 -4.33
N ALA A 184 -4.71 -9.10 -3.24
CA ALA A 184 -4.78 -10.32 -2.45
C ALA A 184 -5.41 -11.48 -3.22
N GLN A 185 -6.41 -11.21 -4.06
CA GLN A 185 -6.99 -12.23 -4.95
C GLN A 185 -5.95 -12.79 -5.93
N LYS A 186 -5.11 -11.92 -6.51
CA LYS A 186 -4.08 -12.33 -7.47
C LYS A 186 -2.81 -12.85 -6.79
N ASN A 187 -2.57 -12.49 -5.54
CA ASN A 187 -1.36 -12.81 -4.78
C ASN A 187 -1.72 -13.29 -3.36
N PRO A 188 -2.17 -14.56 -3.18
CA PRO A 188 -2.70 -15.06 -1.89
C PRO A 188 -1.72 -14.92 -0.71
N ASP A 189 -0.41 -15.00 -0.97
CA ASP A 189 0.62 -14.87 0.07
C ASP A 189 0.85 -13.43 0.56
N LEU A 190 0.26 -12.43 -0.09
CA LEU A 190 0.59 -11.03 0.14
C LEU A 190 0.21 -10.57 1.56
N LEU A 191 -0.97 -10.97 2.03
CA LEU A 191 -1.45 -10.61 3.38
C LEU A 191 -0.59 -11.23 4.50
N ARG A 192 0.01 -12.39 4.24
CA ARG A 192 0.96 -13.02 5.18
C ARG A 192 2.29 -12.27 5.22
N LYS A 193 2.76 -11.78 4.07
CA LYS A 193 4.01 -11.02 3.95
C LYS A 193 3.90 -9.61 4.51
N ILE A 194 2.71 -8.99 4.41
CA ILE A 194 2.43 -7.63 4.87
C ILE A 194 1.12 -7.67 5.68
N PRO A 195 1.19 -8.00 6.99
CA PRO A 195 0.00 -8.13 7.83
C PRO A 195 -0.88 -6.87 7.92
N GLN A 196 -0.29 -5.68 7.74
CA GLN A 196 -1.02 -4.41 7.71
C GLN A 196 -2.12 -4.40 6.64
N LEU A 197 -1.90 -5.08 5.51
CA LEU A 197 -2.88 -5.16 4.42
C LEU A 197 -4.17 -5.90 4.85
N ALA A 198 -4.07 -6.85 5.78
CA ALA A 198 -5.26 -7.53 6.29
C ALA A 198 -6.21 -6.56 7.01
N ILE A 199 -5.68 -5.50 7.64
CA ILE A 199 -6.48 -4.45 8.28
C ILE A 199 -7.22 -3.62 7.22
N MET A 200 -6.58 -3.43 6.05
CA MET A 200 -7.15 -2.64 4.95
C MET A 200 -8.36 -3.30 4.28
N LEU A 201 -8.54 -4.60 4.42
CA LEU A 201 -9.72 -5.30 3.89
C LEU A 201 -11.03 -4.86 4.57
N ASN A 202 -10.95 -4.17 5.72
CA ASN A 202 -12.11 -3.68 6.46
C ASN A 202 -12.65 -2.33 5.92
N TYR A 203 -11.95 -1.70 5.00
CA TYR A 203 -12.32 -0.43 4.36
C TYR A 203 -12.76 -0.68 2.91
#